data_105e5562e636dad9c98914e4b4f9e420
#
_entry.id   105e5562e636dad9c98914e4b4f9e420
#
_cell.length_a   1.000
_cell.length_b   1.000
_cell.length_c   1.000
_cell.angle_alpha   90.00
_cell.angle_beta   90.00
_cell.angle_gamma   90.00
#
_symmetry.space_group_name_H-M   'P 1'
#
loop_
_entity.id
_entity.type
_entity.pdbx_description
1 polymer ?
#
loop_
_entity_poly.entity_id
_entity_poly.type
_entity_poly.pdbx_seq_one_letter_code
_entity_poly.pdbx_strand_id
1 'polypeptide(L)' 'MFHPPIDPKEARAIVIRSQIADAQTVLSDEDVALCQRVFDHISSVRQITTDTEREDLARRVIHAYQQGVKAEAALMRLLI' A
#
# COMPACT_ATOMS: atom_id res chain seq x y z
N MET A 1 3.75 22.96 20.68
CA MET A 1 4.10 21.54 20.82
C MET A 1 4.76 21.08 19.52
N PHE A 2 5.93 20.49 19.63
CA PHE A 2 6.71 20.12 18.45
C PHE A 2 6.33 18.69 18.01
N HIS A 3 5.98 18.56 16.74
CA HIS A 3 5.77 17.27 16.11
C HIS A 3 6.87 17.07 15.06
N PRO A 4 7.68 16.01 15.18
CA PRO A 4 8.66 15.74 14.15
C PRO A 4 7.95 15.42 12.85
N PRO A 5 8.52 15.80 11.71
CA PRO A 5 7.92 15.45 10.42
C PRO A 5 7.88 13.92 10.26
N ILE A 6 6.76 13.43 9.74
CA ILE A 6 6.63 12.01 9.46
C ILE A 6 7.49 11.68 8.24
N ASP A 7 8.32 10.66 8.38
CA ASP A 7 9.11 10.14 7.26
C ASP A 7 8.14 9.69 6.16
N PRO A 8 8.37 10.03 4.89
CA PRO A 8 7.53 9.57 3.78
C PRO A 8 7.31 8.06 3.77
N LYS A 9 8.29 7.30 4.21
CA LYS A 9 8.20 5.86 4.30
C LYS A 9 7.18 5.43 5.35
N GLU A 10 7.17 6.10 6.50
CA GLU A 10 6.18 5.82 7.55
C GLU A 10 4.78 6.21 7.12
N ALA A 11 4.63 7.33 6.43
CA ALA A 11 3.34 7.77 5.92
C ALA A 11 2.74 6.74 4.97
N ARG A 12 3.55 6.14 4.10
CA ARG A 12 3.11 5.09 3.19
C ARG A 12 2.68 3.84 3.93
N ALA A 13 3.42 3.45 4.97
CA ALA A 13 3.07 2.30 5.79
C ALA A 13 1.74 2.52 6.51
N ILE A 14 1.49 3.73 7.00
CA ILE A 14 0.23 4.09 7.64
C ILE A 14 -0.94 3.94 6.67
N VAL A 15 -0.80 4.37 5.42
CA VAL A 15 -1.86 4.26 4.41
C VAL A 15 -2.23 2.80 4.16
N ILE A 16 -1.24 1.92 3.98
CA ILE A 16 -1.48 0.50 3.76
C ILE A 16 -2.18 -0.12 4.96
N ARG A 17 -1.71 0.13 6.17
CA ARG A 17 -2.30 -0.42 7.39
C ARG A 17 -3.72 0.06 7.60
N SER A 18 -3.99 1.31 7.27
CA SER A 18 -5.31 1.90 7.35
C SER A 18 -6.30 1.17 6.42
N GLN A 19 -5.89 0.89 5.20
CA GLN A 19 -6.72 0.16 4.23
C GLN A 19 -6.94 -1.29 4.65
N ILE A 20 -5.98 -1.93 5.26
CA ILE A 20 -6.12 -3.28 5.80
C ILE A 20 -7.18 -3.29 6.91
N ALA A 21 -7.16 -2.31 7.79
CA ALA A 21 -8.14 -2.18 8.86
C ALA A 21 -9.56 -1.96 8.29
N ASP A 22 -9.69 -1.10 7.30
CA ASP A 22 -10.98 -0.82 6.64
C ASP A 22 -11.53 -2.05 5.94
N ALA A 23 -10.67 -2.85 5.34
CA ALA A 23 -11.05 -4.07 4.64
C ALA A 23 -11.37 -5.22 5.62
N GLN A 24 -11.12 -5.05 6.90
CA GLN A 24 -11.28 -6.08 7.94
C GLN A 24 -10.54 -7.36 7.60
N THR A 25 -9.38 -7.20 7.00
CA THR A 25 -8.54 -8.29 6.54
C THR A 25 -7.42 -8.54 7.53
N VAL A 26 -7.17 -9.81 7.85
CA VAL A 26 -6.04 -10.21 8.68
C VAL A 26 -4.89 -10.60 7.76
N LEU A 27 -3.81 -9.84 7.81
CA LEU A 27 -2.61 -10.11 7.04
C LEU A 27 -1.43 -10.31 8.00
N SER A 28 -0.54 -11.23 7.64
CA SER A 28 0.70 -11.42 8.37
C SER A 28 1.66 -10.26 8.11
N ASP A 29 2.72 -10.16 8.90
CA ASP A 29 3.75 -9.14 8.70
C ASP A 29 4.39 -9.26 7.31
N GLU A 30 4.58 -10.49 6.83
CA GLU A 30 5.11 -10.74 5.49
C GLU A 30 4.17 -10.22 4.41
N ASP A 31 2.87 -10.46 4.59
CA ASP A 31 1.85 -10.00 3.66
C ASP A 31 1.81 -8.46 3.61
N VAL A 32 1.86 -7.83 4.76
CA VAL A 32 1.90 -6.37 4.87
C VAL A 32 3.15 -5.82 4.19
N ALA A 33 4.29 -6.46 4.41
CA ALA A 33 5.55 -6.04 3.79
C ALA A 33 5.50 -6.15 2.27
N LEU A 34 4.88 -7.19 1.75
CA LEU A 34 4.70 -7.36 0.31
C LEU A 34 3.82 -6.27 -0.27
N CYS A 35 2.67 -6.03 0.33
CA CYS A 35 1.76 -4.97 -0.10
C CYS A 35 2.44 -3.60 -0.05
N GLN A 36 3.23 -3.35 1.00
CA GLN A 36 3.95 -2.10 1.16
C GLN A 36 4.98 -1.90 0.05
N ARG A 37 5.72 -2.96 -0.30
CA ARG A 37 6.71 -2.90 -1.38
C ARG A 37 6.06 -2.59 -2.72
N VAL A 38 4.97 -3.25 -3.03
CA VAL A 38 4.23 -3.02 -4.28
C VAL A 38 3.69 -1.59 -4.30
N PHE A 39 3.09 -1.15 -3.21
CA PHE A 39 2.57 0.20 -3.08
C PHE A 39 3.66 1.25 -3.31
N ASP A 40 4.81 1.10 -2.65
CA ASP A 40 5.92 2.03 -2.78
C ASP A 40 6.46 2.08 -4.21
N HIS A 41 6.60 0.92 -4.83
CA HIS A 41 7.11 0.82 -6.20
C HIS A 41 6.18 1.52 -7.19
N ILE A 42 4.90 1.22 -7.12
CA ILE A 42 3.91 1.80 -8.03
C ILE A 42 3.76 3.30 -7.79
N SER A 43 3.77 3.74 -6.53
CA SER A 43 3.72 5.16 -6.20
C SER A 43 4.87 5.93 -6.83
N SER A 44 6.06 5.32 -6.83
CA SER A 44 7.25 5.91 -7.42
C SER A 44 7.15 5.95 -8.94
N VAL A 45 6.75 4.85 -9.57
CA VAL A 45 6.64 4.74 -11.03
C VAL A 45 5.57 5.67 -11.59
N ARG A 46 4.43 5.75 -10.93
CA ARG A 46 3.29 6.56 -11.39
C ARG A 46 3.33 7.98 -10.85
N GLN A 47 4.32 8.31 -10.03
CA GLN A 47 4.47 9.64 -9.42
C GLN A 47 3.19 10.08 -8.70
N ILE A 48 2.65 9.20 -7.87
CA ILE A 48 1.46 9.47 -7.10
C ILE A 48 1.79 10.45 -5.99
N THR A 49 1.13 11.60 -5.96
CA THR A 49 1.44 12.68 -5.04
C THR A 49 0.28 13.09 -4.14
N THR A 50 -0.96 12.79 -4.50
CA THR A 50 -2.13 13.16 -3.72
C THR A 50 -2.54 12.07 -2.75
N ASP A 51 -3.16 12.46 -1.65
CA ASP A 51 -3.65 11.50 -0.65
C ASP A 51 -4.75 10.61 -1.22
N THR A 52 -5.63 11.17 -2.04
CA THR A 52 -6.71 10.42 -2.69
C THR A 52 -6.15 9.32 -3.58
N GLU A 53 -5.13 9.63 -4.37
CA GLU A 53 -4.48 8.64 -5.22
C GLU A 53 -3.78 7.56 -4.42
N ARG A 54 -3.14 7.95 -3.30
CA ARG A 54 -2.49 6.99 -2.40
C ARG A 54 -3.49 6.02 -1.79
N GLU A 55 -4.61 6.53 -1.32
CA GLU A 55 -5.66 5.69 -0.72
C GLU A 55 -6.26 4.75 -1.75
N ASP A 56 -6.51 5.23 -2.94
CA ASP A 56 -7.03 4.42 -4.03
C ASP A 56 -6.08 3.30 -4.41
N LEU A 57 -4.79 3.62 -4.54
CA LEU A 57 -3.77 2.62 -4.85
C LEU A 57 -3.67 1.57 -3.74
N ALA A 58 -3.64 2.01 -2.48
CA ALA A 58 -3.57 1.08 -1.36
C ALA A 58 -4.75 0.12 -1.35
N ARG A 59 -5.95 0.63 -1.62
CA ARG A 59 -7.16 -0.18 -1.70
C ARG A 59 -7.05 -1.22 -2.83
N ARG A 60 -6.54 -0.83 -3.97
CA ARG A 60 -6.36 -1.73 -5.11
C ARG A 60 -5.34 -2.82 -4.83
N VAL A 61 -4.24 -2.48 -4.17
CA VAL A 61 -3.21 -3.45 -3.78
C VAL A 61 -3.81 -4.50 -2.86
N ILE A 62 -4.51 -4.08 -1.82
CA ILE A 62 -5.10 -4.98 -0.84
C ILE A 62 -6.20 -5.82 -1.48
N HIS A 63 -7.05 -5.22 -2.29
CA HIS A 63 -8.12 -5.92 -2.99
C HIS A 63 -7.58 -7.02 -3.89
N ALA A 64 -6.56 -6.72 -4.70
CA ALA A 64 -5.93 -7.71 -5.56
C ALA A 64 -5.32 -8.86 -4.76
N TYR A 65 -4.68 -8.53 -3.62
CA TYR A 65 -4.10 -9.52 -2.74
C TYR A 65 -5.19 -10.46 -2.17
N GLN A 66 -6.31 -9.91 -1.77
CA GLN A 66 -7.45 -10.69 -1.26
C GLN A 66 -8.03 -11.63 -2.32
N GLN A 67 -7.94 -11.26 -3.59
CA GLN A 67 -8.43 -12.10 -4.69
C GLN A 67 -7.47 -13.20 -5.09
N GLY A 68 -6.35 -13.32 -4.39
CA GLY A 68 -5.39 -14.39 -4.62
C GLY A 68 -4.15 -13.99 -5.38
N VAL A 69 -4.02 -12.72 -5.77
CA VAL A 69 -2.83 -12.22 -6.45
C VAL A 69 -1.78 -11.90 -5.39
N LYS A 70 -0.96 -12.90 -5.05
CA LYS A 70 -0.03 -12.81 -3.93
C LYS A 70 1.43 -12.71 -4.34
N ALA A 71 1.72 -12.69 -5.62
CA ALA A 71 3.08 -12.52 -6.13
C ALA A 71 3.34 -11.04 -6.41
N GLU A 72 4.49 -10.55 -5.97
CA GLU A 72 4.87 -9.15 -6.16
C GLU A 72 4.83 -8.75 -7.62
N ALA A 73 5.43 -9.56 -8.49
CA ALA A 73 5.45 -9.28 -9.93
C ALA A 73 4.04 -9.24 -10.53
N ALA A 74 3.15 -10.14 -10.09
CA ALA A 74 1.78 -10.17 -10.57
C ALA A 74 0.99 -8.94 -10.12
N LEU A 75 1.17 -8.52 -8.87
CA LEU A 75 0.54 -7.31 -8.35
C LEU A 75 1.02 -6.07 -9.11
N MET A 76 2.30 -5.96 -9.36
CA MET A 76 2.85 -4.84 -10.12
C MET A 76 2.30 -4.80 -11.54
N ARG A 77 2.23 -5.96 -12.17
CA ARG A 77 1.73 -6.08 -13.53
C ARG A 77 0.25 -5.69 -13.65
N LEU A 78 -0.54 -6.06 -12.63
CA LEU A 78 -1.97 -5.76 -12.60
C LEU A 78 -2.24 -4.28 -12.34
N LEU A 79 -1.41 -3.61 -11.54
CA LEU A 79 -1.68 -2.28 -11.03
C LEU A 79 -0.90 -1.16 -11.73
N ILE A 80 0.11 -1.48 -12.48
CA ILE A 80 0.84 -0.50 -13.31
C ILE A 80 0.14 -0.27 -14.68
#